data_dddccb97fa58c007b6509b75de1ad247
#
_entry.id   dddccb97fa58c007b6509b75de1ad247
#
_cell.length_a   1.000
_cell.length_b   1.000
_cell.length_c   1.000
_cell.angle_alpha   90.00
_cell.angle_beta   90.00
_cell.angle_gamma   90.00
#
_symmetry.space_group_name_H-M   'P 1'
#
loop_
_entity.id
_entity.type
_entity.pdbx_description
1 polymer ?
#
loop_
_entity_poly.entity_id
_entity_poly.type
_entity_poly.pdbx_seq_one_letter_code
_entity_poly.pdbx_strand_id
1 'polypeptide(L)'
;MNATAYTADADAVVRACASDPVRGLSAHEAQRRIEADGPNELPAQPVEPLWRKALDQLADPLIGLLLIAIGISVVAWVLEGSDGLPVDALVIAIVIVVNTVLGLVEESRAQASVAALSEMTRATTTLIREGKRIQVPACDIVVGDLLVLAEGDRVSADARLLRADALSVVESALTGHERR
;
A
#
# COMPACT_ATOMS: atom_id res chain seq x y z
N MET A 1 -4.00 14.43 13.57
CA MET A 1 -5.20 15.08 14.15
C MET A 1 -5.27 14.67 15.61
N ASN A 2 -5.43 15.63 16.55
CA ASN A 2 -5.46 15.29 17.99
C ASN A 2 -6.68 14.43 18.32
N ALA A 3 -6.52 13.46 19.23
CA ALA A 3 -7.56 12.52 19.67
C ALA A 3 -8.85 13.16 20.23
N THR A 4 -8.92 14.48 20.32
CA THR A 4 -10.08 15.25 20.79
C THR A 4 -10.92 15.87 19.68
N ALA A 5 -10.53 15.75 18.41
CA ALA A 5 -11.23 16.41 17.30
C ALA A 5 -12.68 15.88 17.11
N TYR A 6 -12.95 14.63 17.47
CA TYR A 6 -14.29 14.04 17.37
C TYR A 6 -15.26 14.50 18.48
N THR A 7 -14.75 14.99 19.61
CA THR A 7 -15.57 15.53 20.72
C THR A 7 -15.66 17.05 20.70
N ALA A 8 -14.78 17.72 19.95
CA ALA A 8 -14.74 19.17 19.87
C ALA A 8 -15.91 19.73 19.03
N ASP A 9 -16.31 20.96 19.32
CA ASP A 9 -17.25 21.69 18.48
C ASP A 9 -16.68 21.93 17.07
N ALA A 10 -17.56 21.92 16.05
CA ALA A 10 -17.16 22.07 14.66
C ALA A 10 -16.35 23.34 14.39
N ASP A 11 -16.82 24.49 14.96
CA ASP A 11 -16.13 25.76 14.82
C ASP A 11 -14.76 25.77 15.53
N ALA A 12 -14.62 25.02 16.62
CA ALA A 12 -13.34 24.89 17.32
C ALA A 12 -12.34 24.10 16.46
N VAL A 13 -12.80 23.04 15.76
CA VAL A 13 -11.95 22.26 14.85
C VAL A 13 -11.51 23.11 13.65
N VAL A 14 -12.43 23.87 13.04
CA VAL A 14 -12.11 24.78 11.93
C VAL A 14 -11.03 25.78 12.34
N ARG A 15 -11.17 26.41 13.51
CA ARG A 15 -10.15 27.34 14.04
C ARG A 15 -8.83 26.64 14.31
N ALA A 16 -8.85 25.45 14.90
CA ALA A 16 -7.65 24.68 15.20
C ALA A 16 -6.88 24.26 13.92
N CYS A 17 -7.62 23.97 12.84
CA CYS A 17 -7.04 23.65 11.53
C CYS A 17 -6.63 24.90 10.73
N ALA A 18 -6.85 26.13 11.28
CA ALA A 18 -6.61 27.39 10.58
C ALA A 18 -7.23 27.39 9.16
N SER A 19 -8.49 26.96 9.05
CA SER A 19 -9.23 26.84 7.80
C SER A 19 -10.41 27.82 7.77
N ASP A 20 -10.91 28.11 6.57
CA ASP A 20 -12.11 28.90 6.36
C ASP A 20 -13.29 27.96 6.04
N PRO A 21 -14.43 28.02 6.80
CA PRO A 21 -15.55 27.08 6.61
C PRO A 21 -16.34 27.30 5.31
N VAL A 22 -16.08 28.39 4.58
CA VAL A 22 -16.76 28.74 3.32
C VAL A 22 -15.80 28.66 2.14
N ARG A 23 -14.61 29.23 2.31
CA ARG A 23 -13.62 29.33 1.21
C ARG A 23 -12.62 28.18 1.20
N GLY A 24 -12.48 27.45 2.30
CA GLY A 24 -11.43 26.43 2.43
C GLY A 24 -10.02 27.03 2.49
N LEU A 25 -9.01 26.21 2.29
CA LEU A 25 -7.61 26.63 2.24
C LEU A 25 -7.28 27.34 0.92
N SER A 26 -6.21 28.15 0.92
CA SER A 26 -5.59 28.61 -0.33
C SER A 26 -4.75 27.49 -0.96
N ALA A 27 -4.55 27.55 -2.27
CA ALA A 27 -3.70 26.58 -2.99
C ALA A 27 -2.26 26.58 -2.46
N HIS A 28 -1.72 27.75 -2.13
CA HIS A 28 -0.38 27.89 -1.55
C HIS A 28 -0.26 27.25 -0.17
N GLU A 29 -1.27 27.45 0.69
CA GLU A 29 -1.28 26.85 2.03
C GLU A 29 -1.41 25.32 1.97
N ALA A 30 -2.26 24.81 1.08
CA ALA A 30 -2.40 23.37 0.86
C ALA A 30 -1.07 22.75 0.40
N GLN A 31 -0.39 23.39 -0.55
CA GLN A 31 0.92 22.93 -1.03
C GLN A 31 1.96 22.92 0.10
N ARG A 32 2.02 23.97 0.90
CA ARG A 32 2.92 24.06 2.05
C ARG A 32 2.68 22.93 3.07
N ARG A 33 1.40 22.56 3.31
CA ARG A 33 1.04 21.46 4.22
C ARG A 33 1.42 20.10 3.66
N ILE A 34 1.24 19.87 2.36
CA ILE A 34 1.72 18.64 1.70
C ILE A 34 3.23 18.49 1.86
N GLU A 35 3.99 19.58 1.69
CA GLU A 35 5.45 19.55 1.83
C GLU A 35 5.90 19.32 3.29
N ALA A 36 5.12 19.81 4.27
CA ALA A 36 5.46 19.67 5.69
C ALA A 36 5.03 18.31 6.28
N ASP A 37 3.81 17.86 5.95
CA ASP A 37 3.17 16.70 6.59
C ASP A 37 3.23 15.44 5.71
N GLY A 38 3.56 15.60 4.42
CA GLY A 38 3.54 14.55 3.42
C GLY A 38 2.13 14.30 2.84
N PRO A 39 2.03 13.40 1.84
CA PRO A 39 0.75 13.03 1.23
C PRO A 39 -0.14 12.24 2.19
N ASN A 40 -1.45 12.33 1.97
CA ASN A 40 -2.45 11.54 2.71
C ASN A 40 -2.46 10.08 2.21
N GLU A 41 -1.40 9.36 2.54
CA GLU A 41 -1.22 7.95 2.21
C GLU A 41 -0.88 7.17 3.48
N LEU A 42 -1.36 5.94 3.57
CA LEU A 42 -0.90 5.03 4.61
C LEU A 42 0.58 4.72 4.39
N PRO A 43 1.39 4.59 5.45
CA PRO A 43 2.77 4.20 5.31
C PRO A 43 2.89 2.96 4.42
N ALA A 44 3.61 3.09 3.31
CA ALA A 44 3.88 1.96 2.44
C ALA A 44 4.58 0.85 3.25
N GLN A 45 4.15 -0.38 3.07
CA GLN A 45 4.87 -1.50 3.68
C GLN A 45 6.31 -1.50 3.15
N PRO A 46 7.30 -1.70 4.03
CA PRO A 46 8.70 -1.72 3.60
C PRO A 46 8.88 -2.80 2.53
N VAL A 47 9.49 -2.41 1.42
CA VAL A 47 9.78 -3.33 0.32
C VAL A 47 10.74 -4.39 0.85
N GLU A 48 10.32 -5.65 0.82
CA GLU A 48 11.16 -6.76 1.25
C GLU A 48 12.39 -6.87 0.33
N PRO A 49 13.59 -7.02 0.92
CA PRO A 49 14.81 -7.14 0.14
C PRO A 49 14.82 -8.44 -0.67
N LEU A 50 15.36 -8.39 -1.90
CA LEU A 50 15.36 -9.51 -2.85
C LEU A 50 15.96 -10.80 -2.27
N TRP A 51 16.96 -10.70 -1.40
CA TRP A 51 17.57 -11.87 -0.77
C TRP A 51 16.58 -12.62 0.16
N ARG A 52 15.66 -11.89 0.82
CA ARG A 52 14.62 -12.50 1.67
C ARG A 52 13.61 -13.25 0.81
N LYS A 53 13.16 -12.63 -0.28
CA LYS A 53 12.31 -13.30 -1.27
C LYS A 53 12.96 -14.54 -1.88
N ALA A 54 14.25 -14.48 -2.15
CA ALA A 54 15.00 -15.64 -2.63
C ALA A 54 15.06 -16.76 -1.57
N LEU A 55 15.19 -16.43 -0.29
CA LEU A 55 15.14 -17.41 0.79
C LEU A 55 13.75 -18.03 0.95
N ASP A 56 12.68 -17.21 0.82
CA ASP A 56 11.30 -17.71 0.87
C ASP A 56 11.03 -18.69 -0.29
N GLN A 57 11.61 -18.42 -1.47
CA GLN A 57 11.58 -19.34 -2.61
C GLN A 57 12.29 -20.68 -2.30
N LEU A 58 13.37 -20.65 -1.52
CA LEU A 58 14.07 -21.88 -1.08
C LEU A 58 13.28 -22.69 -0.05
N ALA A 59 12.28 -22.09 0.60
CA ALA A 59 11.36 -22.77 1.50
C ALA A 59 10.25 -23.55 0.75
N ASP A 60 10.21 -23.48 -0.59
CA ASP A 60 9.30 -24.29 -1.41
C ASP A 60 9.61 -25.79 -1.24
N PRO A 61 8.60 -26.64 -0.97
CA PRO A 61 8.78 -28.07 -0.79
C PRO A 61 9.46 -28.77 -2.00
N LEU A 62 9.21 -28.28 -3.22
CA LEU A 62 9.85 -28.82 -4.42
C LEU A 62 11.36 -28.53 -4.44
N ILE A 63 11.75 -27.31 -4.07
CA ILE A 63 13.16 -26.95 -3.96
C ILE A 63 13.81 -27.73 -2.81
N GLY A 64 13.11 -27.91 -1.68
CA GLY A 64 13.55 -28.76 -0.60
C GLY A 64 13.88 -30.19 -1.05
N LEU A 65 13.02 -30.79 -1.89
CA LEU A 65 13.26 -32.09 -2.48
C LEU A 65 14.50 -32.11 -3.38
N LEU A 66 14.68 -31.07 -4.20
CA LEU A 66 15.87 -30.96 -5.07
C LEU A 66 17.16 -30.76 -4.26
N LEU A 67 17.13 -30.06 -3.15
CA LEU A 67 18.27 -29.95 -2.24
C LEU A 67 18.65 -31.29 -1.61
N ILE A 68 17.67 -32.10 -1.24
CA ILE A 68 17.90 -33.47 -0.78
C ILE A 68 18.54 -34.30 -1.90
N ALA A 69 18.06 -34.18 -3.12
CA ALA A 69 18.63 -34.86 -4.28
C ALA A 69 20.11 -34.48 -4.54
N ILE A 70 20.43 -33.17 -4.41
CA ILE A 70 21.84 -32.72 -4.46
C ILE A 70 22.66 -33.39 -3.36
N GLY A 71 22.15 -33.44 -2.14
CA GLY A 71 22.84 -34.09 -1.02
C GLY A 71 23.14 -35.55 -1.30
N ILE A 72 22.18 -36.29 -1.82
CA ILE A 72 22.34 -37.69 -2.20
C ILE A 72 23.38 -37.83 -3.32
N SER A 73 23.31 -37.00 -4.37
CA SER A 73 24.24 -37.02 -5.51
C SER A 73 25.67 -36.72 -5.07
N VAL A 74 25.88 -35.77 -4.17
CA VAL A 74 27.21 -35.45 -3.63
C VAL A 74 27.74 -36.61 -2.77
N VAL A 75 26.91 -37.23 -1.96
CA VAL A 75 27.33 -38.42 -1.17
C VAL A 75 27.71 -39.56 -2.07
N ALA A 76 26.93 -39.85 -3.10
CA ALA A 76 27.26 -40.90 -4.10
C ALA A 76 28.60 -40.60 -4.76
N TRP A 77 28.83 -39.38 -5.24
CA TRP A 77 30.09 -38.95 -5.85
C TRP A 77 31.29 -39.14 -4.91
N VAL A 78 31.15 -38.82 -3.62
CA VAL A 78 32.22 -39.04 -2.64
C VAL A 78 32.52 -40.53 -2.45
N LEU A 79 31.46 -41.37 -2.37
CA LEU A 79 31.60 -42.82 -2.20
C LEU A 79 32.25 -43.53 -3.42
N GLU A 80 32.06 -43.00 -4.62
CA GLU A 80 32.63 -43.47 -5.88
C GLU A 80 34.11 -43.08 -6.09
N GLY A 81 34.71 -42.38 -5.13
CA GLY A 81 36.12 -41.99 -5.15
C GLY A 81 36.39 -40.55 -5.57
N SER A 82 35.37 -39.74 -5.75
CA SER A 82 35.45 -38.29 -6.06
C SER A 82 36.22 -37.99 -7.38
N ASP A 83 36.22 -38.91 -8.33
CA ASP A 83 36.83 -38.70 -9.64
C ASP A 83 35.99 -37.75 -10.50
N GLY A 84 36.58 -36.62 -10.92
CA GLY A 84 35.92 -35.63 -11.77
C GLY A 84 34.97 -34.68 -11.01
N LEU A 85 34.09 -34.04 -11.75
CA LEU A 85 33.07 -33.12 -11.20
C LEU A 85 31.76 -33.85 -10.91
N PRO A 86 31.04 -33.51 -9.83
CA PRO A 86 29.72 -34.07 -9.53
C PRO A 86 28.67 -33.46 -10.47
N VAL A 87 28.65 -33.95 -11.74
CA VAL A 87 27.84 -33.36 -12.83
C VAL A 87 26.34 -33.34 -12.46
N ASP A 88 25.85 -34.42 -11.84
CA ASP A 88 24.43 -34.53 -11.46
C ASP A 88 24.03 -33.44 -10.44
N ALA A 89 24.86 -33.27 -9.39
CA ALA A 89 24.64 -32.22 -8.41
C ALA A 89 24.69 -30.82 -9.03
N LEU A 90 25.63 -30.62 -9.99
CA LEU A 90 25.77 -29.34 -10.69
C LEU A 90 24.55 -29.03 -11.56
N VAL A 91 24.04 -30.01 -12.29
CA VAL A 91 22.84 -29.85 -13.12
C VAL A 91 21.62 -29.49 -12.25
N ILE A 92 21.42 -30.21 -11.13
CA ILE A 92 20.29 -29.90 -10.22
C ILE A 92 20.46 -28.51 -9.61
N ALA A 93 21.68 -28.11 -9.24
CA ALA A 93 21.94 -26.76 -8.73
C ALA A 93 21.60 -25.68 -9.76
N ILE A 94 21.95 -25.87 -11.02
CA ILE A 94 21.59 -24.95 -12.11
C ILE A 94 20.06 -24.86 -12.25
N VAL A 95 19.35 -26.00 -12.20
CA VAL A 95 17.89 -26.01 -12.26
C VAL A 95 17.28 -25.21 -11.12
N ILE A 96 17.80 -25.36 -9.89
CA ILE A 96 17.33 -24.55 -8.74
C ILE A 96 17.55 -23.05 -8.98
N VAL A 97 18.73 -22.65 -9.45
CA VAL A 97 19.04 -21.24 -9.74
C VAL A 97 18.08 -20.68 -10.80
N VAL A 98 17.91 -21.40 -11.91
CA VAL A 98 17.00 -20.98 -12.99
C VAL A 98 15.55 -20.83 -12.46
N ASN A 99 15.07 -21.82 -11.69
CA ASN A 99 13.73 -21.79 -11.12
C ASN A 99 13.56 -20.61 -10.15
N THR A 100 14.55 -20.35 -9.29
CA THR A 100 14.52 -19.21 -8.35
C THR A 100 14.49 -17.88 -9.09
N VAL A 101 15.31 -17.71 -10.12
CA VAL A 101 15.33 -16.49 -10.94
C VAL A 101 13.98 -16.29 -11.64
N LEU A 102 13.44 -17.37 -12.22
CA LEU A 102 12.13 -17.31 -12.89
C LEU A 102 11.02 -16.93 -11.91
N GLY A 103 10.99 -17.52 -10.72
CA GLY A 103 10.02 -17.19 -9.67
C GLY A 103 10.09 -15.73 -9.24
N LEU A 104 11.30 -15.18 -9.05
CA LEU A 104 11.48 -13.76 -8.73
C LEU A 104 10.99 -12.83 -9.85
N VAL A 105 11.20 -13.21 -11.11
CA VAL A 105 10.72 -12.44 -12.26
C VAL A 105 9.19 -12.44 -12.32
N GLU A 106 8.57 -13.61 -12.17
CA GLU A 106 7.10 -13.73 -12.19
C GLU A 106 6.46 -12.95 -11.03
N GLU A 107 7.02 -13.05 -9.82
CA GLU A 107 6.55 -12.29 -8.67
C GLU A 107 6.65 -10.78 -8.91
N SER A 108 7.78 -10.31 -9.46
CA SER A 108 7.98 -8.89 -9.78
C SER A 108 6.98 -8.39 -10.82
N ARG A 109 6.66 -9.19 -11.83
CA ARG A 109 5.66 -8.89 -12.84
C ARG A 109 4.25 -8.83 -12.25
N ALA A 110 3.92 -9.79 -11.38
CA ALA A 110 2.63 -9.80 -10.70
C ALA A 110 2.45 -8.55 -9.82
N GLN A 111 3.46 -8.17 -9.03
CA GLN A 111 3.44 -6.96 -8.20
C GLN A 111 3.29 -5.69 -9.05
N ALA A 112 4.00 -5.58 -10.17
CA ALA A 112 3.90 -4.43 -11.08
C ALA A 112 2.49 -4.31 -11.68
N SER A 113 1.85 -5.42 -12.03
CA SER A 113 0.48 -5.43 -12.56
C SER A 113 -0.54 -4.97 -11.52
N VAL A 114 -0.40 -5.42 -10.27
CA VAL A 114 -1.27 -4.97 -9.15
C VAL A 114 -1.05 -3.48 -8.85
N ALA A 115 0.18 -3.01 -8.86
CA ALA A 115 0.51 -1.61 -8.64
C ALA A 115 -0.11 -0.70 -9.74
N ALA A 116 0.00 -1.11 -11.00
CA ALA A 116 -0.60 -0.37 -12.11
C ALA A 116 -2.14 -0.28 -12.01
N LEU A 117 -2.80 -1.37 -11.59
CA LEU A 117 -4.24 -1.38 -11.36
C LEU A 117 -4.65 -0.46 -10.20
N SER A 118 -3.87 -0.47 -9.13
CA SER A 118 -4.07 0.38 -7.94
C SER A 118 -3.93 1.86 -8.30
N GLU A 119 -3.00 2.21 -9.17
CA GLU A 119 -2.82 3.58 -9.65
C GLU A 119 -3.98 4.06 -10.52
N MET A 120 -4.54 3.20 -11.38
CA MET A 120 -5.72 3.52 -12.18
C MET A 120 -6.98 3.73 -11.34
N THR A 121 -7.03 3.18 -10.13
CA THR A 121 -8.18 3.24 -9.22
C THR A 121 -7.96 4.26 -8.10
N ARG A 122 -7.01 5.19 -8.24
CA ARG A 122 -6.79 6.25 -7.24
C ARG A 122 -8.10 7.00 -7.01
N ALA A 123 -8.55 6.96 -5.76
CA ALA A 123 -9.75 7.70 -5.36
C ALA A 123 -9.50 9.20 -5.54
N THR A 124 -10.45 9.87 -6.19
CA THR A 124 -10.49 11.33 -6.23
C THR A 124 -11.54 11.82 -5.24
N THR A 125 -11.33 13.00 -4.70
CA THR A 125 -12.27 13.65 -3.79
C THR A 125 -12.52 15.08 -4.21
N THR A 126 -13.69 15.60 -3.85
CA THR A 126 -14.06 16.99 -4.12
C THR A 126 -13.76 17.84 -2.88
N LEU A 127 -13.01 18.92 -3.09
CA LEU A 127 -12.65 19.89 -2.05
C LEU A 127 -13.15 21.28 -2.41
N ILE A 128 -13.26 22.15 -1.39
CA ILE A 128 -13.37 23.60 -1.58
C ILE A 128 -12.04 24.22 -1.20
N ARG A 129 -11.36 24.84 -2.17
CA ARG A 129 -10.18 25.68 -1.96
C ARG A 129 -10.40 27.02 -2.66
N GLU A 130 -10.06 28.11 -2.01
CA GLU A 130 -10.26 29.48 -2.51
C GLU A 130 -11.72 29.79 -2.91
N GLY A 131 -12.68 29.13 -2.26
CA GLY A 131 -14.11 29.26 -2.55
C GLY A 131 -14.58 28.53 -3.81
N LYS A 132 -13.71 27.71 -4.44
CA LYS A 132 -14.03 26.91 -5.64
C LYS A 132 -14.04 25.44 -5.30
N ARG A 133 -15.00 24.71 -5.87
CA ARG A 133 -14.99 23.24 -5.87
C ARG A 133 -13.94 22.74 -6.85
N ILE A 134 -13.01 21.95 -6.38
CA ILE A 134 -11.99 21.29 -7.21
C ILE A 134 -11.96 19.80 -6.89
N GLN A 135 -11.59 19.00 -7.87
CA GLN A 135 -11.39 17.57 -7.69
C GLN A 135 -9.89 17.28 -7.64
N VAL A 136 -9.44 16.60 -6.60
CA VAL A 136 -8.04 16.26 -6.39
C VAL A 136 -7.90 14.77 -6.07
N PRO A 137 -6.72 14.16 -6.31
CA PRO A 137 -6.41 12.84 -5.78
C PRO A 137 -6.53 12.82 -4.25
N ALA A 138 -6.97 11.71 -3.69
CA ALA A 138 -7.14 11.57 -2.23
C ALA A 138 -5.82 11.76 -1.46
N CYS A 139 -4.67 11.47 -2.08
CA CYS A 139 -3.36 11.70 -1.50
C CYS A 139 -3.00 13.19 -1.34
N ASP A 140 -3.66 14.08 -2.08
CA ASP A 140 -3.41 15.53 -2.02
C ASP A 140 -4.28 16.26 -1.00
N ILE A 141 -5.08 15.51 -0.24
CA ILE A 141 -5.84 16.07 0.89
C ILE A 141 -4.90 16.43 2.02
N VAL A 142 -5.08 17.63 2.58
CA VAL A 142 -4.31 18.09 3.74
C VAL A 142 -5.22 18.40 4.93
N VAL A 143 -4.65 18.40 6.12
CA VAL A 143 -5.38 18.81 7.33
C VAL A 143 -5.88 20.23 7.17
N GLY A 144 -7.20 20.43 7.35
CA GLY A 144 -7.86 21.72 7.18
C GLY A 144 -8.53 21.92 5.82
N ASP A 145 -8.43 20.97 4.90
CA ASP A 145 -9.24 20.97 3.68
C ASP A 145 -10.74 20.84 3.98
N LEU A 146 -11.54 21.49 3.19
CA LEU A 146 -12.99 21.42 3.25
C LEU A 146 -13.51 20.41 2.23
N LEU A 147 -13.85 19.20 2.71
CA LEU A 147 -14.36 18.11 1.90
C LEU A 147 -15.84 18.34 1.53
N VAL A 148 -16.18 18.04 0.29
CA VAL A 148 -17.57 17.97 -0.18
C VAL A 148 -17.86 16.52 -0.52
N LEU A 149 -18.80 15.91 0.20
CA LEU A 149 -19.22 14.53 -0.03
C LEU A 149 -20.59 14.51 -0.67
N ALA A 150 -20.76 13.72 -1.71
CA ALA A 150 -22.01 13.42 -2.36
C ALA A 150 -22.37 11.94 -2.18
N GLU A 151 -23.56 11.55 -2.55
CA GLU A 151 -24.01 10.18 -2.53
C GLU A 151 -23.11 9.30 -3.44
N GLY A 152 -22.63 8.18 -2.90
CA GLY A 152 -21.71 7.27 -3.57
C GLY A 152 -20.22 7.62 -3.42
N ASP A 153 -19.88 8.76 -2.86
CA ASP A 153 -18.48 9.13 -2.63
C ASP A 153 -17.85 8.29 -1.51
N ARG A 154 -16.56 8.01 -1.65
CA ARG A 154 -15.75 7.40 -0.59
C ARG A 154 -15.18 8.48 0.31
N VAL A 155 -15.28 8.28 1.61
CA VAL A 155 -14.62 9.14 2.60
C VAL A 155 -13.12 8.85 2.57
N SER A 156 -12.34 9.79 2.04
CA SER A 156 -10.92 9.62 1.74
C SER A 156 -9.97 10.10 2.84
N ALA A 157 -10.51 10.69 3.90
CA ALA A 157 -9.75 11.16 5.07
C ALA A 157 -10.66 11.29 6.28
N ASP A 158 -10.06 11.27 7.49
CA ASP A 158 -10.78 11.60 8.72
C ASP A 158 -11.25 13.06 8.67
N ALA A 159 -12.54 13.28 8.93
CA ALA A 159 -13.14 14.62 8.83
C ALA A 159 -14.12 14.89 9.97
N ARG A 160 -14.31 16.18 10.29
CA ARG A 160 -15.35 16.67 11.16
C ARG A 160 -16.49 17.23 10.33
N LEU A 161 -17.70 16.74 10.54
CA LEU A 161 -18.89 17.25 9.86
C LEU A 161 -19.18 18.70 10.29
N LEU A 162 -19.24 19.61 9.32
CA LEU A 162 -19.66 20.99 9.49
C LEU A 162 -21.15 21.16 9.15
N ARG A 163 -21.60 20.46 8.11
CA ARG A 163 -22.99 20.42 7.66
C ARG A 163 -23.30 19.02 7.14
N ALA A 164 -24.46 18.50 7.44
CA ALA A 164 -24.94 17.24 6.91
C ALA A 164 -26.44 17.34 6.62
N ASP A 165 -26.81 16.99 5.39
CA ASP A 165 -28.18 16.86 4.96
C ASP A 165 -28.43 15.37 4.69
N ALA A 166 -29.13 14.67 5.63
CA ALA A 166 -29.46 13.24 5.55
C ALA A 166 -28.27 12.32 5.25
N LEU A 167 -27.09 12.59 5.86
CA LEU A 167 -25.89 11.78 5.67
C LEU A 167 -26.09 10.36 6.21
N SER A 168 -25.86 9.36 5.35
CA SER A 168 -25.79 7.94 5.72
C SER A 168 -24.43 7.40 5.27
N VAL A 169 -23.76 6.64 6.13
CA VAL A 169 -22.42 6.08 5.85
C VAL A 169 -22.50 4.55 5.96
N VAL A 170 -21.99 3.86 4.95
CA VAL A 170 -21.88 2.40 4.94
C VAL A 170 -20.53 2.00 5.51
N GLU A 171 -20.52 1.49 6.73
CA GLU A 171 -19.33 1.03 7.44
C GLU A 171 -19.15 -0.50 7.39
N SER A 172 -19.91 -1.19 6.57
CA SER A 172 -19.94 -2.66 6.53
C SER A 172 -18.57 -3.27 6.24
N ALA A 173 -17.71 -2.59 5.49
CA ALA A 173 -16.35 -3.04 5.21
C ALA A 173 -15.42 -2.99 6.43
N LEU A 174 -15.73 -2.17 7.44
CA LEU A 174 -14.93 -2.00 8.65
C LEU A 174 -15.51 -2.75 9.86
N THR A 175 -16.82 -2.75 9.98
CA THR A 175 -17.51 -3.27 11.18
C THR A 175 -18.33 -4.54 10.92
N GLY A 176 -18.54 -4.91 9.66
CA GLY A 176 -19.45 -5.97 9.26
C GLY A 176 -20.93 -5.63 9.51
N HIS A 177 -21.26 -4.42 9.93
CA HIS A 177 -22.62 -3.96 10.19
C HIS A 177 -22.95 -2.73 9.37
N GLU A 178 -24.12 -2.72 8.75
CA GLU A 178 -24.68 -1.55 8.08
C GLU A 178 -25.35 -0.67 9.15
N ARG A 179 -24.80 0.51 9.43
CA ARG A 179 -25.46 1.53 10.25
C ARG A 179 -26.17 2.53 9.32
N ARG A 180 -27.47 2.62 9.47
CA ARG A 180 -28.32 3.64 8.85
C ARG A 180 -28.43 4.85 9.77
#